data_f2c6a15644a8fedcb4b527cb174f15df
#
_entry.id   f2c6a15644a8fedcb4b527cb174f15df
#
_cell.length_a   1.000
_cell.length_b   1.000
_cell.length_c   1.000
_cell.angle_alpha   90.00
_cell.angle_beta   90.00
_cell.angle_gamma   90.00
#
_symmetry.space_group_name_H-M   'P 1'
#
loop_
_entity.id
_entity.type
_entity.pdbx_description
1 polymer ?
#
loop_
_entity_poly.entity_id
_entity_poly.type
_entity_poly.pdbx_seq_one_letter_code
_entity_poly.pdbx_strand_id
1 'polypeptide(L)'
;LCALGTTIKQSGSRAAFREVDYTFVVNAATLAKNAGCPNFVLNSSLGADAGSGNFYLKVKGELESALQGLGFASLTLVRPSLLDGGPRPERRFGEEIGLWFGTRLRGLIPARYRPVSTKAVAQAMLEAALASKPGVHVIESESLTQSIGKA
;
A
#
# COMPACT_ATOMS: atom_id res chain seq x y z
N LEU A 1 -3.27 -7.77 9.73
CA LEU A 1 -2.36 -7.05 8.84
C LEU A 1 -2.20 -7.84 7.53
N CYS A 2 -2.30 -7.15 6.39
CA CYS A 2 -2.07 -7.75 5.08
C CYS A 2 -1.07 -6.89 4.28
N ALA A 3 0.07 -7.48 3.95
CA ALA A 3 1.08 -6.91 3.06
C ALA A 3 1.33 -7.83 1.85
N LEU A 4 0.34 -8.67 1.52
CA LEU A 4 0.40 -9.54 0.35
C LEU A 4 0.37 -8.68 -0.92
N GLY A 5 1.23 -9.01 -1.86
CA GLY A 5 1.29 -8.35 -3.15
C GLY A 5 2.47 -8.82 -3.97
N THR A 6 2.39 -8.59 -5.27
CA THR A 6 3.41 -8.93 -6.24
C THR A 6 3.66 -7.75 -7.19
N THR A 7 4.43 -7.97 -8.24
CA THR A 7 4.55 -7.04 -9.37
C THR A 7 4.07 -7.72 -10.63
N ILE A 8 3.64 -6.95 -11.64
CA ILE A 8 3.22 -7.51 -12.94
C ILE A 8 4.38 -8.31 -13.56
N LYS A 9 5.62 -7.87 -13.37
CA LYS A 9 6.82 -8.57 -13.83
C LYS A 9 7.01 -9.93 -13.14
N GLN A 10 6.87 -9.98 -11.81
CA GLN A 10 7.02 -11.22 -11.04
C GLN A 10 5.87 -12.20 -11.27
N SER A 11 4.64 -11.69 -11.41
CA SER A 11 3.48 -12.53 -11.69
C SER A 11 3.41 -13.03 -13.12
N GLY A 12 4.17 -12.43 -14.04
CA GLY A 12 4.24 -12.82 -15.45
C GLY A 12 3.07 -12.33 -16.31
N SER A 13 1.94 -11.94 -15.73
CA SER A 13 0.80 -11.43 -16.46
C SER A 13 -0.08 -10.51 -15.61
N ARG A 14 -0.93 -9.69 -16.26
CA ARG A 14 -1.94 -8.87 -15.58
C ARG A 14 -2.98 -9.73 -14.85
N ALA A 15 -3.35 -10.88 -15.41
CA ALA A 15 -4.30 -11.79 -14.79
C ALA A 15 -3.73 -12.38 -13.49
N ALA A 16 -2.50 -12.90 -13.53
CA ALA A 16 -1.82 -13.44 -12.35
C ALA A 16 -1.52 -12.35 -11.31
N PHE A 17 -1.20 -11.12 -11.74
CA PHE A 17 -1.09 -9.99 -10.83
C PHE A 17 -2.41 -9.75 -10.08
N ARG A 18 -3.54 -9.68 -10.81
CA ARG A 18 -4.86 -9.47 -10.21
C ARG A 18 -5.25 -10.60 -9.26
N GLU A 19 -4.89 -11.82 -9.58
CA GLU A 19 -5.13 -12.98 -8.71
C GLU A 19 -4.46 -12.80 -7.34
N VAL A 20 -3.19 -12.42 -7.32
CA VAL A 20 -2.42 -12.23 -6.07
C VAL A 20 -2.84 -10.94 -5.35
N ASP A 21 -2.87 -9.80 -6.07
CA ASP A 21 -3.02 -8.46 -5.47
C ASP A 21 -4.47 -8.06 -5.22
N TYR A 22 -5.44 -8.82 -5.72
CA TYR A 22 -6.87 -8.59 -5.48
C TYR A 22 -7.54 -9.85 -4.91
N THR A 23 -7.63 -10.94 -5.68
CA THR A 23 -8.44 -12.12 -5.32
C THR A 23 -7.98 -12.74 -4.00
N PHE A 24 -6.69 -13.01 -3.84
CA PHE A 24 -6.17 -13.61 -2.60
C PHE A 24 -6.31 -12.69 -1.39
N VAL A 25 -6.14 -11.37 -1.58
CA VAL A 25 -6.30 -10.41 -0.49
C VAL A 25 -7.76 -10.31 -0.06
N VAL A 26 -8.71 -10.25 -1.00
CA VAL A 26 -10.15 -10.23 -0.69
C VAL A 26 -10.56 -11.51 0.02
N ASN A 27 -10.10 -12.68 -0.45
CA ASN A 27 -10.38 -13.96 0.18
C ASN A 27 -9.84 -14.01 1.62
N ALA A 28 -8.59 -13.59 1.83
CA ALA A 28 -7.99 -13.55 3.17
C ALA A 28 -8.75 -12.58 4.11
N ALA A 29 -9.16 -11.43 3.61
CA ALA A 29 -9.96 -10.46 4.37
C ALA A 29 -11.35 -11.02 4.71
N THR A 30 -12.00 -11.69 3.76
CA THR A 30 -13.30 -12.34 3.98
C THR A 30 -13.21 -13.43 5.04
N LEU A 31 -12.17 -14.28 4.98
CA LEU A 31 -11.93 -15.29 6.02
C LEU A 31 -11.68 -14.66 7.39
N ALA A 32 -10.87 -13.61 7.46
CA ALA A 32 -10.65 -12.88 8.71
C ALA A 32 -11.95 -12.28 9.27
N LYS A 33 -12.77 -11.67 8.42
CA LYS A 33 -14.08 -11.12 8.82
C LYS A 33 -15.00 -12.21 9.36
N ASN A 34 -15.10 -13.34 8.67
CA ASN A 34 -15.94 -14.48 9.07
C ASN A 34 -15.43 -15.12 10.37
N ALA A 35 -14.12 -15.07 10.64
CA ALA A 35 -13.52 -15.48 11.90
C ALA A 35 -13.71 -14.47 13.05
N GLY A 36 -14.45 -13.39 12.82
CA GLY A 36 -14.75 -12.38 13.85
C GLY A 36 -13.67 -11.34 14.07
N CYS A 37 -12.66 -11.23 13.19
CA CYS A 37 -11.64 -10.17 13.31
C CYS A 37 -12.30 -8.79 13.19
N PRO A 38 -12.18 -7.91 14.18
CA PRO A 38 -12.84 -6.61 14.16
C PRO A 38 -12.11 -5.59 13.28
N ASN A 39 -10.81 -5.77 13.06
CA ASN A 39 -9.99 -4.83 12.31
C ASN A 39 -9.20 -5.48 11.17
N PHE A 40 -8.96 -4.70 10.12
CA PHE A 40 -8.10 -5.08 9.01
C PHE A 40 -7.21 -3.91 8.58
N VAL A 41 -5.93 -4.16 8.36
CA VAL A 41 -4.97 -3.16 7.89
C VAL A 41 -4.32 -3.66 6.60
N LEU A 42 -4.49 -2.90 5.53
CA LEU A 42 -3.97 -3.21 4.20
C LEU A 42 -2.77 -2.33 3.85
N ASN A 43 -1.69 -2.93 3.37
CA ASN A 43 -0.65 -2.22 2.63
C ASN A 43 -1.10 -2.05 1.16
N SER A 44 -1.58 -0.87 0.82
CA SER A 44 -2.05 -0.49 -0.51
C SER A 44 -0.95 0.25 -1.30
N SER A 45 -1.28 1.30 -2.02
CA SER A 45 -0.34 2.10 -2.81
C SER A 45 -0.80 3.54 -2.93
N LEU A 46 0.13 4.48 -2.93
CA LEU A 46 -0.15 5.86 -3.31
C LEU A 46 -0.82 5.93 -4.68
N GLY A 47 -1.92 6.67 -4.76
CA GLY A 47 -2.70 6.83 -5.99
C GLY A 47 -3.62 5.66 -6.33
N ALA A 48 -3.86 4.71 -5.40
CA ALA A 48 -4.87 3.68 -5.57
C ALA A 48 -6.24 4.29 -5.89
N ASP A 49 -6.81 3.95 -7.05
CA ASP A 49 -8.08 4.50 -7.54
C ASP A 49 -8.71 3.53 -8.54
N ALA A 50 -9.94 3.07 -8.25
CA ALA A 50 -10.69 2.15 -9.10
C ALA A 50 -11.01 2.73 -10.49
N GLY A 51 -11.06 4.06 -10.63
CA GLY A 51 -11.24 4.77 -11.90
C GLY A 51 -9.97 5.00 -12.69
N SER A 52 -8.80 4.62 -12.15
CA SER A 52 -7.51 4.91 -12.78
C SER A 52 -7.35 4.23 -14.14
N GLY A 53 -6.79 4.94 -15.11
CA GLY A 53 -6.32 4.37 -16.38
C GLY A 53 -5.08 3.48 -16.23
N ASN A 54 -4.34 3.62 -15.13
CA ASN A 54 -3.22 2.76 -14.81
C ASN A 54 -3.70 1.45 -14.20
N PHE A 55 -3.40 0.32 -14.85
CA PHE A 55 -3.88 -1.00 -14.42
C PHE A 55 -3.52 -1.35 -12.97
N TYR A 56 -2.29 -1.06 -12.53
CA TYR A 56 -1.85 -1.34 -11.16
C TYR A 56 -2.66 -0.54 -10.13
N LEU A 57 -2.78 0.77 -10.35
CA LEU A 57 -3.52 1.66 -9.45
C LEU A 57 -5.02 1.33 -9.44
N LYS A 58 -5.57 0.94 -10.60
CA LYS A 58 -6.95 0.48 -10.71
C LYS A 58 -7.20 -0.76 -9.85
N VAL A 59 -6.35 -1.79 -9.95
CA VAL A 59 -6.48 -3.02 -9.15
C VAL A 59 -6.38 -2.71 -7.66
N LYS A 60 -5.47 -1.83 -7.25
CA LYS A 60 -5.35 -1.41 -5.84
C LYS A 60 -6.59 -0.64 -5.36
N GLY A 61 -7.13 0.26 -6.17
CA GLY A 61 -8.37 0.98 -5.85
C GLY A 61 -9.60 0.07 -5.77
N GLU A 62 -9.73 -0.87 -6.70
CA GLU A 62 -10.79 -1.89 -6.67
C GLU A 62 -10.68 -2.77 -5.41
N LEU A 63 -9.46 -3.16 -5.01
CA LEU A 63 -9.22 -3.88 -3.76
C LEU A 63 -9.68 -3.08 -2.53
N GLU A 64 -9.28 -1.81 -2.43
CA GLU A 64 -9.69 -0.95 -1.33
C GLU A 64 -11.22 -0.83 -1.23
N SER A 65 -11.89 -0.66 -2.38
CA SER A 65 -13.36 -0.61 -2.46
C SER A 65 -14.01 -1.91 -1.99
N ALA A 66 -13.46 -3.06 -2.41
CA ALA A 66 -13.95 -4.38 -2.00
C ALA A 66 -13.82 -4.58 -0.47
N LEU A 67 -12.67 -4.18 0.12
CA LEU A 67 -12.45 -4.30 1.56
C LEU A 67 -13.36 -3.38 2.37
N GLN A 68 -13.66 -2.17 1.88
CA GLN A 68 -14.65 -1.28 2.50
C GLN A 68 -16.03 -1.94 2.52
N GLY A 69 -16.41 -2.64 1.45
CA GLY A 69 -17.67 -3.40 1.36
C GLY A 69 -17.79 -4.55 2.36
N LEU A 70 -16.69 -5.09 2.90
CA LEU A 70 -16.72 -6.16 3.90
C LEU A 70 -17.17 -5.67 5.31
N GLY A 71 -17.19 -4.37 5.55
CA GLY A 71 -17.72 -3.79 6.77
C GLY A 71 -16.95 -4.15 8.05
N PHE A 72 -15.61 -4.15 8.03
CA PHE A 72 -14.81 -4.24 9.25
C PHE A 72 -15.16 -3.10 10.21
N ALA A 73 -15.15 -3.36 11.51
CA ALA A 73 -15.33 -2.30 12.51
C ALA A 73 -14.22 -1.24 12.41
N SER A 74 -13.01 -1.67 12.05
CA SER A 74 -11.86 -0.81 11.76
C SER A 74 -11.16 -1.29 10.49
N LEU A 75 -11.05 -0.44 9.49
CA LEU A 75 -10.28 -0.68 8.27
C LEU A 75 -9.26 0.42 8.08
N THR A 76 -7.97 0.08 8.01
CA THR A 76 -6.92 1.05 7.69
C THR A 76 -6.24 0.70 6.37
N LEU A 77 -6.19 1.67 5.46
CA LEU A 77 -5.55 1.59 4.16
C LEU A 77 -4.25 2.40 4.20
N VAL A 78 -3.11 1.74 4.16
CA VAL A 78 -1.80 2.41 4.15
C VAL A 78 -1.36 2.54 2.71
N ARG A 79 -1.15 3.78 2.24
CA ARG A 79 -0.80 4.10 0.85
C ARG A 79 0.63 4.63 0.74
N PRO A 80 1.65 3.78 0.87
CA PRO A 80 3.02 4.24 0.69
C PRO A 80 3.29 4.62 -0.76
N SER A 81 4.22 5.54 -0.95
CA SER A 81 4.84 5.82 -2.24
C SER A 81 5.87 4.72 -2.57
N LEU A 82 7.02 5.11 -3.14
CA LEU A 82 8.12 4.19 -3.38
C LEU A 82 8.67 3.64 -2.05
N LEU A 83 8.78 2.31 -1.95
CA LEU A 83 9.37 1.66 -0.78
C LEU A 83 10.89 1.63 -0.91
N ASP A 84 11.59 2.29 0.04
CA ASP A 84 13.01 2.13 0.23
C ASP A 84 13.27 0.91 1.13
N GLY A 85 13.53 -0.24 0.51
CA GLY A 85 13.68 -1.53 1.18
C GLY A 85 15.08 -2.12 1.13
N GLY A 86 16.11 -1.30 0.86
CA GLY A 86 17.50 -1.76 0.74
C GLY A 86 17.79 -2.48 -0.60
N PRO A 87 18.98 -3.08 -0.75
CA PRO A 87 19.41 -3.71 -2.00
C PRO A 87 18.53 -4.94 -2.31
N ARG A 88 17.52 -4.72 -3.14
CA ARG A 88 16.72 -5.80 -3.75
C ARG A 88 17.14 -5.95 -5.20
N PRO A 89 17.21 -7.20 -5.72
CA PRO A 89 17.59 -7.44 -7.11
C PRO A 89 16.60 -6.87 -8.14
N GLU A 90 15.44 -6.39 -7.70
CA GLU A 90 14.42 -5.82 -8.58
C GLU A 90 14.01 -4.42 -8.12
N ARG A 91 14.35 -3.41 -8.93
CA ARG A 91 13.86 -2.03 -8.81
C ARG A 91 12.37 -2.00 -9.12
N ARG A 92 11.53 -1.81 -8.12
CA ARG A 92 10.10 -1.59 -8.30
C ARG A 92 9.85 -0.14 -8.69
N PHE A 93 9.21 0.12 -9.84
CA PHE A 93 8.67 1.41 -10.28
C PHE A 93 9.59 2.65 -10.20
N GLY A 94 10.81 2.53 -9.70
CA GLY A 94 11.73 3.65 -9.53
C GLY A 94 12.42 4.11 -10.81
N GLU A 95 12.44 3.28 -11.85
CA GLU A 95 13.22 3.60 -13.07
C GLU A 95 12.54 4.69 -13.91
N GLU A 96 11.22 4.69 -14.05
CA GLU A 96 10.53 5.73 -14.83
C GLU A 96 10.46 7.07 -14.08
N ILE A 97 10.37 7.05 -12.75
CA ILE A 97 10.37 8.29 -11.94
C ILE A 97 11.80 8.72 -11.61
N GLY A 98 12.72 7.77 -11.40
CA GLY A 98 14.13 8.05 -11.07
C GLY A 98 14.94 8.62 -12.23
N LEU A 99 14.61 8.27 -13.48
CA LEU A 99 15.22 8.86 -14.69
C LEU A 99 14.75 10.31 -14.92
N TRP A 100 13.56 10.67 -14.43
CA TRP A 100 13.04 12.04 -14.56
C TRP A 100 13.60 12.99 -13.49
N PHE A 101 14.00 12.48 -12.33
CA PHE A 101 14.54 13.27 -11.22
C PHE A 101 15.98 12.81 -10.91
N GLY A 102 16.92 13.22 -11.74
CA GLY A 102 18.34 13.07 -11.45
C GLY A 102 18.68 13.54 -10.03
N THR A 103 19.70 12.94 -9.42
CA THR A 103 20.11 13.03 -8.01
C THR A 103 20.26 14.44 -7.40
N ARG A 104 20.16 15.50 -8.20
CA ARG A 104 20.29 16.90 -7.78
C ARG A 104 18.98 17.56 -7.31
N LEU A 105 17.80 16.94 -7.50
CA LEU A 105 16.50 17.57 -7.24
C LEU A 105 15.71 16.93 -6.07
N ARG A 106 16.36 16.18 -5.18
CA ARG A 106 15.70 15.56 -4.01
C ARG A 106 14.91 16.55 -3.14
N GLY A 107 15.31 17.82 -3.09
CA GLY A 107 14.62 18.88 -2.35
C GLY A 107 13.30 19.35 -2.97
N LEU A 108 13.09 19.12 -4.27
CA LEU A 108 11.91 19.55 -5.03
C LEU A 108 10.82 18.46 -5.14
N ILE A 109 11.09 17.23 -4.68
CA ILE A 109 10.08 16.17 -4.71
C ILE A 109 9.05 16.45 -3.61
N PRO A 110 7.76 16.64 -3.96
CA PRO A 110 6.70 16.80 -2.97
C PRO A 110 6.71 15.65 -1.96
N ALA A 111 6.44 15.94 -0.68
CA ALA A 111 6.54 14.97 0.43
C ALA A 111 5.82 13.65 0.15
N ARG A 112 4.65 13.72 -0.51
CA ARG A 112 3.83 12.56 -0.89
C ARG A 112 4.51 11.55 -1.81
N TYR A 113 5.52 11.96 -2.59
CA TYR A 113 6.24 11.10 -3.56
C TYR A 113 7.63 10.69 -3.06
N ARG A 114 8.03 11.16 -1.89
CA ARG A 114 9.34 10.77 -1.31
C ARG A 114 9.33 9.30 -0.96
N PRO A 115 10.45 8.58 -1.20
CA PRO A 115 10.57 7.19 -0.78
C PRO A 115 10.33 7.02 0.71
N VAL A 116 9.58 5.98 1.07
CA VAL A 116 9.26 5.62 2.46
C VAL A 116 9.98 4.33 2.82
N SER A 117 10.60 4.28 4.00
CA SER A 117 11.26 3.06 4.45
C SER A 117 10.22 1.97 4.76
N THR A 118 10.56 0.71 4.46
CA THR A 118 9.71 -0.43 4.81
C THR A 118 9.44 -0.52 6.31
N LYS A 119 10.40 -0.06 7.14
CA LYS A 119 10.23 0.01 8.60
C LYS A 119 9.13 0.99 8.99
N ALA A 120 9.08 2.19 8.39
CA ALA A 120 8.03 3.18 8.68
C ALA A 120 6.64 2.66 8.29
N VAL A 121 6.53 1.98 7.14
CA VAL A 121 5.26 1.36 6.72
C VAL A 121 4.84 0.28 7.70
N ALA A 122 5.75 -0.63 8.08
CA ALA A 122 5.47 -1.71 9.02
C ALA A 122 5.04 -1.17 10.39
N GLN A 123 5.71 -0.13 10.89
CA GLN A 123 5.38 0.53 12.14
C GLN A 123 3.98 1.16 12.09
N ALA A 124 3.67 1.93 11.04
CA ALA A 124 2.35 2.55 10.87
C ALA A 124 1.23 1.50 10.78
N MET A 125 1.48 0.39 10.08
CA MET A 125 0.52 -0.72 10.00
C MET A 125 0.29 -1.36 11.39
N LEU A 126 1.36 -1.57 12.16
CA LEU A 126 1.26 -2.14 13.51
C LEU A 126 0.52 -1.21 14.45
N GLU A 127 0.85 0.09 14.46
CA GLU A 127 0.17 1.10 15.26
C GLU A 127 -1.32 1.19 14.92
N ALA A 128 -1.68 1.16 13.63
CA ALA A 128 -3.06 1.15 13.18
C ALA A 128 -3.82 -0.11 13.66
N ALA A 129 -3.17 -1.27 13.61
CA ALA A 129 -3.77 -2.52 14.08
C ALA A 129 -4.01 -2.52 15.59
N LEU A 130 -3.06 -1.99 16.38
CA LEU A 130 -3.17 -1.91 17.84
C LEU A 130 -4.20 -0.84 18.26
N ALA A 131 -4.23 0.30 17.57
CA ALA A 131 -5.18 1.38 17.86
C ALA A 131 -6.61 0.99 17.51
N SER A 132 -6.82 0.15 16.49
CA SER A 132 -8.12 -0.38 16.06
C SER A 132 -9.23 0.69 16.02
N LYS A 133 -8.91 1.87 15.48
CA LYS A 133 -9.85 3.01 15.42
C LYS A 133 -11.07 2.66 14.58
N PRO A 134 -12.31 2.85 15.09
CA PRO A 134 -13.53 2.53 14.34
C PRO A 134 -13.63 3.32 13.03
N GLY A 135 -14.16 2.66 11.97
CA GLY A 135 -14.38 3.27 10.67
C GLY A 135 -13.25 2.98 9.68
N VAL A 136 -13.28 3.70 8.56
CA VAL A 136 -12.28 3.57 7.48
C VAL A 136 -11.28 4.71 7.58
N HIS A 137 -10.01 4.37 7.64
CA HIS A 137 -8.89 5.31 7.73
C HIS A 137 -7.91 5.12 6.59
N VAL A 138 -7.38 6.22 6.07
CA VAL A 138 -6.31 6.20 5.06
C VAL A 138 -5.07 6.86 5.64
N ILE A 139 -3.93 6.17 5.57
CA ILE A 139 -2.61 6.71 5.93
C ILE A 139 -1.86 6.96 4.64
N GLU A 140 -1.75 8.22 4.26
CA GLU A 140 -1.04 8.63 3.04
C GLU A 140 0.48 8.67 3.26
N SER A 141 1.24 8.55 2.18
CA SER A 141 2.71 8.47 2.16
C SER A 141 3.41 9.59 2.93
N GLU A 142 2.90 10.81 2.87
CA GLU A 142 3.47 11.97 3.58
C GLU A 142 3.47 11.82 5.09
N SER A 143 2.45 11.17 5.66
CA SER A 143 2.37 10.88 7.10
C SER A 143 3.42 9.85 7.53
N LEU A 144 3.75 8.91 6.63
CA LEU A 144 4.77 7.87 6.87
C LEU A 144 6.19 8.43 6.90
N THR A 145 6.45 9.52 6.19
CA THR A 145 7.78 10.17 6.16
C THR A 145 8.04 11.02 7.39
N GLN A 146 7.00 11.51 8.07
CA GLN A 146 7.12 12.38 9.26
C GLN A 146 7.41 11.62 10.54
N SER A 147 7.03 10.34 10.61
CA SER A 147 7.23 9.50 11.81
C SER A 147 8.70 9.20 12.09
N ILE A 148 9.60 9.32 11.12
CA ILE A 148 11.05 9.04 11.25
C ILE A 148 11.80 10.20 11.92
N GLY A 149 11.24 11.40 11.99
CA GLY A 149 11.90 12.59 12.57
C GLY A 149 11.68 12.81 14.07
N LYS A 150 10.99 11.91 14.76
CA LYS A 150 10.63 12.02 16.18
C LYS A 150 11.20 10.92 17.08
N ALA A 151 12.16 10.15 16.60
CA ALA A 151 12.87 9.15 17.43
C ALA A 151 14.31 9.59 17.69
#